data_75cf8f873725d83244feb1088ea06f9a
#
_entry.id   75cf8f873725d83244feb1088ea06f9a
#
_cell.length_a   1.000
_cell.length_b   1.000
_cell.length_c   1.000
_cell.angle_alpha   90.00
_cell.angle_beta   90.00
_cell.angle_gamma   90.00
#
_symmetry.space_group_name_H-M   'P 1'
#
loop_
_entity.id
_entity.type
_entity.pdbx_description
1 polymer ?
#
loop_
_entity_poly.entity_id
_entity_poly.type
_entity_poly.pdbx_seq_one_letter_code
_entity_poly.pdbx_strand_id
1 'polypeptide(L)'
;MCKLLGSGLGRPETGPLSDEEKLDQRIQLVASQSFGKDVDDWRRTQQDLPSRSEAIRRLVYLGLQHEQEHPMRMITAIIRPHKYEAVREALMRLGVSGVTATQVQGFGRQRGQTEFYRGNEYQATEVPKLKVEIAVASGQAEAVIEAIQKAAGSGKIGDGKIFVSGLSDVVRIRTGERDEKALD
;
A
#
# COMPACT_ATOMS: atom_id res chain seq x y z
N MET A 1 33.47 25.27 -18.74
CA MET A 1 33.54 25.56 -17.31
C MET A 1 32.13 25.34 -16.73
N CYS A 2 31.79 24.09 -16.41
CA CYS A 2 30.46 23.69 -16.02
C CYS A 2 30.49 23.35 -14.51
N LYS A 3 29.81 24.16 -13.70
CA LYS A 3 29.70 23.94 -12.26
C LYS A 3 28.60 22.90 -12.02
N LEU A 4 28.99 21.72 -11.57
CA LEU A 4 28.12 20.70 -10.97
C LEU A 4 27.68 21.20 -9.58
N LEU A 5 26.40 21.53 -9.46
CA LEU A 5 25.74 21.71 -8.17
C LEU A 5 25.32 20.33 -7.64
N GLY A 6 26.03 19.84 -6.66
CA GLY A 6 25.67 18.64 -5.90
C GLY A 6 24.44 18.92 -5.04
N SER A 7 23.32 18.29 -5.34
CA SER A 7 22.17 18.20 -4.47
C SER A 7 22.41 17.04 -3.48
N GLY A 8 22.93 17.38 -2.30
CA GLY A 8 22.96 16.46 -1.17
C GLY A 8 21.52 16.22 -0.69
N LEU A 9 21.00 15.03 -0.91
CA LEU A 9 19.85 14.52 -0.19
C LEU A 9 20.29 14.23 1.25
N GLY A 10 20.08 15.23 2.12
CA GLY A 10 20.23 15.05 3.56
C GLY A 10 19.21 14.02 4.03
N ARG A 11 19.69 12.95 4.68
CA ARG A 11 18.83 12.06 5.48
C ARG A 11 18.11 12.95 6.50
N PRO A 12 16.78 12.78 6.70
CA PRO A 12 16.12 13.44 7.80
C PRO A 12 16.76 12.97 9.10
N GLU A 13 17.32 13.91 9.84
CA GLU A 13 17.83 13.64 11.19
C GLU A 13 16.61 13.27 12.05
N THR A 14 16.54 12.02 12.49
CA THR A 14 15.61 11.56 13.53
C THR A 14 16.14 12.03 14.90
N GLY A 15 16.26 13.34 15.06
CA GLY A 15 16.56 13.97 16.34
C GLY A 15 15.29 14.09 17.18
N PRO A 16 15.38 14.09 18.53
CA PRO A 16 14.27 14.50 19.37
C PRO A 16 13.84 15.91 18.94
N LEU A 17 12.52 16.15 18.95
CA LEU A 17 11.96 17.49 18.68
C LEU A 17 12.78 18.53 19.44
N SER A 18 13.20 19.60 18.75
CA SER A 18 14.00 20.66 19.36
C SER A 18 13.29 21.19 20.60
N ASP A 19 14.05 21.46 21.68
CA ASP A 19 13.55 21.96 22.98
C ASP A 19 12.75 23.29 22.92
N GLU A 20 12.53 23.84 21.74
CA GLU A 20 11.86 25.12 21.52
C GLU A 20 10.37 25.03 21.21
N GLU A 21 9.81 23.84 20.94
CA GLU A 21 8.38 23.70 20.67
C GLU A 21 7.58 23.65 21.98
N LYS A 22 6.96 24.80 22.32
CA LYS A 22 6.11 24.90 23.52
C LYS A 22 4.92 23.97 23.39
N LEU A 23 4.81 22.99 24.28
CA LEU A 23 3.63 22.13 24.42
C LEU A 23 2.51 22.92 25.11
N ASP A 24 1.72 23.64 24.34
CA ASP A 24 0.67 24.56 24.83
C ASP A 24 -0.74 23.97 24.74
N GLN A 25 -0.91 22.79 24.09
CA GLN A 25 -2.20 22.12 23.96
C GLN A 25 -2.19 20.74 24.62
N ARG A 26 -3.22 20.45 25.41
CA ARG A 26 -3.45 19.14 26.00
C ARG A 26 -4.47 18.35 25.20
N ILE A 27 -4.06 17.22 24.65
CA ILE A 27 -4.94 16.27 23.97
C ILE A 27 -5.23 15.10 24.89
N GLN A 28 -6.52 14.76 25.09
CA GLN A 28 -6.94 13.56 25.80
C GLN A 28 -7.32 12.49 24.80
N LEU A 29 -6.74 11.31 24.97
CA LEU A 29 -7.01 10.13 24.14
C LEU A 29 -7.68 9.06 25.00
N VAL A 30 -8.87 8.59 24.57
CA VAL A 30 -9.51 7.40 25.12
C VAL A 30 -9.12 6.23 24.24
N ALA A 31 -8.47 5.24 24.83
CA ALA A 31 -7.88 4.13 24.07
C ALA A 31 -8.26 2.77 24.68
N SER A 32 -8.31 1.73 23.85
CA SER A 32 -8.52 0.35 24.31
C SER A 32 -7.28 -0.20 25.03
N GLN A 33 -7.45 -1.30 25.76
CA GLN A 33 -6.32 -1.99 26.39
C GLN A 33 -5.32 -2.52 25.33
N SER A 34 -5.82 -2.97 24.17
CA SER A 34 -4.98 -3.42 23.05
C SER A 34 -4.08 -2.29 22.56
N PHE A 35 -4.63 -1.10 22.32
CA PHE A 35 -3.86 0.06 21.92
C PHE A 35 -2.74 0.40 22.92
N GLY A 36 -3.05 0.37 24.24
CA GLY A 36 -2.06 0.59 25.28
C GLY A 36 -0.92 -0.43 25.23
N LYS A 37 -1.25 -1.70 24.98
CA LYS A 37 -0.26 -2.76 24.80
C LYS A 37 0.61 -2.54 23.56
N ASP A 38 0.02 -2.21 22.42
CA ASP A 38 0.75 -1.97 21.17
C ASP A 38 1.75 -0.80 21.32
N VAL A 39 1.34 0.28 22.01
CA VAL A 39 2.23 1.39 22.34
C VAL A 39 3.37 0.93 23.25
N ASP A 40 3.10 0.10 24.28
CA ASP A 40 4.13 -0.39 25.17
C ASP A 40 5.09 -1.36 24.46
N ASP A 41 4.61 -2.18 23.55
CA ASP A 41 5.44 -3.09 22.78
C ASP A 41 6.34 -2.28 21.83
N TRP A 42 5.83 -1.25 21.16
CA TRP A 42 6.66 -0.35 20.35
C TRP A 42 7.72 0.38 21.18
N ARG A 43 7.38 0.91 22.37
CA ARG A 43 8.33 1.59 23.27
C ARG A 43 9.53 0.71 23.64
N ARG A 44 9.28 -0.59 23.86
CA ARG A 44 10.35 -1.56 24.22
C ARG A 44 11.35 -1.78 23.09
N THR A 45 10.99 -1.47 21.85
CA THR A 45 11.91 -1.54 20.71
C THR A 45 12.78 -0.30 20.58
N GLN A 46 12.45 0.80 21.28
CA GLN A 46 13.23 2.04 21.24
C GLN A 46 14.39 2.02 22.22
N GLN A 47 15.55 2.53 21.81
CA GLN A 47 16.77 2.55 22.64
C GLN A 47 16.61 3.37 23.92
N ASP A 48 15.85 4.46 23.86
CA ASP A 48 15.66 5.43 24.96
C ASP A 48 14.44 5.13 25.84
N LEU A 49 13.69 4.08 25.54
CA LEU A 49 12.46 3.66 26.25
C LEU A 49 11.57 4.87 26.61
N PRO A 50 10.98 5.58 25.64
CA PRO A 50 10.24 6.82 25.88
C PRO A 50 9.02 6.60 26.79
N SER A 51 8.49 7.64 27.45
CA SER A 51 7.22 7.58 28.15
C SER A 51 6.07 7.23 27.19
N ARG A 52 4.93 6.73 27.69
CA ARG A 52 3.76 6.45 26.81
C ARG A 52 3.31 7.67 26.02
N SER A 53 3.25 8.83 26.65
CA SER A 53 2.86 10.08 25.99
C SER A 53 3.85 10.47 24.87
N GLU A 54 5.14 10.32 25.11
CA GLU A 54 6.18 10.56 24.13
C GLU A 54 6.12 9.54 22.98
N ALA A 55 5.90 8.27 23.30
CA ALA A 55 5.75 7.22 22.30
C ALA A 55 4.55 7.50 21.36
N ILE A 56 3.40 7.87 21.93
CA ILE A 56 2.21 8.24 21.14
C ILE A 56 2.52 9.45 20.26
N ARG A 57 3.19 10.48 20.78
CA ARG A 57 3.57 11.67 20.01
C ARG A 57 4.47 11.30 18.84
N ARG A 58 5.50 10.50 19.07
CA ARG A 58 6.42 10.01 18.01
C ARG A 58 5.69 9.17 16.97
N LEU A 59 4.81 8.26 17.38
CA LEU A 59 4.03 7.43 16.47
C LEU A 59 3.06 8.26 15.62
N VAL A 60 2.40 9.26 16.20
CA VAL A 60 1.55 10.20 15.47
C VAL A 60 2.37 11.01 14.47
N TYR A 61 3.52 11.53 14.88
CA TYR A 61 4.40 12.30 14.00
C TYR A 61 4.91 11.47 12.82
N LEU A 62 5.37 10.25 13.10
CA LEU A 62 5.80 9.31 12.06
C LEU A 62 4.66 8.96 11.09
N GLY A 63 3.43 8.79 11.61
CA GLY A 63 2.25 8.56 10.78
C GLY A 63 1.93 9.74 9.86
N LEU A 64 1.98 10.96 10.39
CA LEU A 64 1.76 12.18 9.61
C LEU A 64 2.84 12.38 8.54
N GLN A 65 4.12 12.13 8.87
CA GLN A 65 5.19 12.18 7.87
C GLN A 65 4.98 11.15 6.77
N HIS A 66 4.61 9.93 7.12
CA HIS A 66 4.37 8.87 6.14
C HIS A 66 3.22 9.22 5.17
N GLU A 67 2.16 9.84 5.66
CA GLU A 67 1.07 10.34 4.80
C GLU A 67 1.53 11.48 3.88
N GLN A 68 2.38 12.38 4.37
CA GLN A 68 2.94 13.48 3.57
C GLN A 68 3.92 13.00 2.49
N GLU A 69 4.73 11.98 2.81
CA GLU A 69 5.69 11.42 1.85
C GLU A 69 5.00 10.60 0.75
N HIS A 70 3.86 9.99 1.07
CA HIS A 70 3.13 9.12 0.16
C HIS A 70 1.62 9.42 0.19
N PRO A 71 1.20 10.56 -0.37
CA PRO A 71 -0.23 10.94 -0.40
C PRO A 71 -1.07 10.03 -1.29
N MET A 72 -0.42 9.22 -2.12
CA MET A 72 -1.04 8.30 -3.06
C MET A 72 -0.50 6.89 -2.89
N ARG A 73 -1.31 5.90 -3.27
CA ARG A 73 -0.96 4.47 -3.20
C ARG A 73 -1.11 3.80 -4.56
N MET A 74 -0.16 2.95 -4.89
CA MET A 74 -0.31 1.96 -5.95
C MET A 74 -0.81 0.65 -5.35
N ILE A 75 -1.96 0.20 -5.77
CA ILE A 75 -2.54 -1.09 -5.41
C ILE A 75 -2.33 -2.03 -6.59
N THR A 76 -1.56 -3.07 -6.38
CA THR A 76 -1.32 -4.13 -7.37
C THR A 76 -1.98 -5.41 -6.89
N ALA A 77 -3.02 -5.86 -7.56
CA ALA A 77 -3.73 -7.10 -7.25
C ALA A 77 -3.42 -8.17 -8.29
N ILE A 78 -2.97 -9.34 -7.86
CA ILE A 78 -2.83 -10.53 -8.70
C ILE A 78 -4.07 -11.40 -8.47
N ILE A 79 -4.95 -11.51 -9.45
CA ILE A 79 -6.24 -12.18 -9.33
C ILE A 79 -6.43 -13.28 -10.39
N ARG A 80 -7.48 -14.10 -10.23
CA ARG A 80 -7.90 -15.02 -11.27
C ARG A 80 -8.53 -14.25 -12.45
N PRO A 81 -8.24 -14.58 -13.71
CA PRO A 81 -8.74 -13.80 -14.85
C PRO A 81 -10.27 -13.64 -14.87
N HIS A 82 -11.02 -14.69 -14.54
CA HIS A 82 -12.49 -14.65 -14.52
C HIS A 82 -13.11 -13.78 -13.41
N LYS A 83 -12.30 -13.28 -12.48
CA LYS A 83 -12.73 -12.36 -11.41
C LYS A 83 -12.60 -10.89 -11.81
N TYR A 84 -11.99 -10.60 -12.95
CA TYR A 84 -11.68 -9.23 -13.36
C TYR A 84 -12.92 -8.33 -13.46
N GLU A 85 -13.98 -8.81 -14.11
CA GLU A 85 -15.20 -8.00 -14.29
C GLU A 85 -15.83 -7.62 -12.95
N ALA A 86 -15.91 -8.56 -12.00
CA ALA A 86 -16.44 -8.29 -10.68
C ALA A 86 -15.57 -7.26 -9.91
N VAL A 87 -14.24 -7.35 -10.05
CA VAL A 87 -13.31 -6.38 -9.46
C VAL A 87 -13.48 -5.01 -10.12
N ARG A 88 -13.50 -4.92 -11.45
CA ARG A 88 -13.69 -3.69 -12.20
C ARG A 88 -14.98 -2.97 -11.80
N GLU A 89 -16.10 -3.68 -11.72
CA GLU A 89 -17.38 -3.12 -11.28
C GLU A 89 -17.32 -2.59 -9.83
N ALA A 90 -16.66 -3.34 -8.93
CA ALA A 90 -16.51 -2.92 -7.54
C ALA A 90 -15.69 -1.63 -7.43
N LEU A 91 -14.62 -1.50 -8.21
CA LEU A 91 -13.78 -0.30 -8.29
C LEU A 91 -14.51 0.90 -8.87
N MET A 92 -15.29 0.71 -9.93
CA MET A 92 -16.13 1.76 -10.53
C MET A 92 -17.14 2.34 -9.53
N ARG A 93 -17.74 1.49 -8.67
CA ARG A 93 -18.67 1.96 -7.62
C ARG A 93 -18.00 2.85 -6.57
N LEU A 94 -16.69 2.74 -6.38
CA LEU A 94 -15.88 3.59 -5.51
C LEU A 94 -15.36 4.86 -6.22
N GLY A 95 -15.75 5.06 -7.50
CA GLY A 95 -15.29 6.21 -8.29
C GLY A 95 -13.88 6.07 -8.85
N VAL A 96 -13.29 4.86 -8.81
CA VAL A 96 -11.99 4.61 -9.42
C VAL A 96 -12.14 4.60 -10.94
N SER A 97 -11.50 5.55 -11.62
CA SER A 97 -11.60 5.74 -13.07
C SER A 97 -10.48 5.05 -13.86
N GLY A 98 -9.30 4.90 -13.26
CA GLY A 98 -8.10 4.36 -13.91
C GLY A 98 -7.73 2.97 -13.40
N VAL A 99 -7.81 1.95 -14.26
CA VAL A 99 -7.40 0.57 -13.95
C VAL A 99 -6.57 0.04 -15.11
N THR A 100 -5.38 -0.46 -14.81
CA THR A 100 -4.52 -1.15 -15.79
C THR A 100 -4.54 -2.65 -15.51
N ALA A 101 -4.77 -3.46 -16.52
CA ALA A 101 -4.79 -4.91 -16.39
C ALA A 101 -3.81 -5.57 -17.35
N THR A 102 -2.97 -6.47 -16.83
CA THR A 102 -1.94 -7.19 -17.59
C THR A 102 -2.04 -8.69 -17.32
N GLN A 103 -2.03 -9.50 -18.37
CA GLN A 103 -1.96 -10.95 -18.21
C GLN A 103 -0.57 -11.36 -17.70
N VAL A 104 -0.55 -12.18 -16.67
CA VAL A 104 0.67 -12.69 -16.07
C VAL A 104 0.54 -14.18 -15.76
N GLN A 105 1.67 -14.84 -15.61
CA GLN A 105 1.71 -16.22 -15.16
C GLN A 105 2.16 -16.26 -13.71
N GLY A 106 1.47 -17.04 -12.89
CA GLY A 106 1.80 -17.20 -11.48
C GLY A 106 2.25 -18.61 -11.16
N PHE A 107 3.36 -18.70 -10.45
CA PHE A 107 3.82 -19.94 -9.83
C PHE A 107 3.50 -19.89 -8.34
N GLY A 108 2.96 -20.96 -7.77
CA GLY A 108 2.62 -20.98 -6.34
C GLY A 108 2.12 -22.33 -5.85
N ARG A 109 1.55 -22.34 -4.62
CA ARG A 109 1.02 -23.55 -3.98
C ARG A 109 -0.13 -24.22 -4.75
N GLN A 110 -0.73 -23.53 -5.70
CA GLN A 110 -1.63 -24.12 -6.67
C GLN A 110 -0.75 -24.90 -7.64
N ARG A 111 -0.52 -26.17 -7.34
CA ARG A 111 0.11 -27.09 -8.29
C ARG A 111 -0.70 -27.06 -9.56
N GLY A 112 -0.07 -26.81 -10.72
CA GLY A 112 -0.70 -26.67 -11.99
C GLY A 112 -1.67 -27.81 -12.29
N GLN A 113 -2.67 -27.53 -13.10
CA GLN A 113 -3.52 -28.59 -13.63
C GLN A 113 -2.65 -29.54 -14.47
N THR A 114 -2.80 -30.82 -14.20
CA THR A 114 -2.18 -31.87 -15.02
C THR A 114 -2.85 -31.84 -16.39
N GLU A 115 -2.15 -31.38 -17.42
CA GLU A 115 -2.60 -31.48 -18.80
C GLU A 115 -2.05 -32.74 -19.44
N PHE A 116 -2.93 -33.56 -20.01
CA PHE A 116 -2.53 -34.73 -20.76
C PHE A 116 -2.40 -34.35 -22.25
N TYR A 117 -1.18 -34.31 -22.74
CA TYR A 117 -0.93 -34.15 -24.16
C TYR A 117 -0.18 -35.33 -24.71
N ARG A 118 -0.80 -36.07 -25.63
CA ARG A 118 -0.23 -37.28 -26.30
C ARG A 118 0.29 -38.36 -25.35
N GLY A 119 -0.40 -38.57 -24.22
CA GLY A 119 -0.04 -39.64 -23.29
C GLY A 119 1.11 -39.32 -22.32
N ASN A 120 1.67 -38.11 -22.38
CA ASN A 120 2.63 -37.61 -21.41
C ASN A 120 1.95 -36.60 -20.47
N GLU A 121 2.16 -36.82 -19.19
CA GLU A 121 1.70 -35.91 -18.13
C GLU A 121 2.63 -34.72 -18.03
N TYR A 122 2.16 -33.51 -18.45
CA TYR A 122 2.86 -32.26 -18.24
C TYR A 122 2.24 -31.56 -17.02
N GLN A 123 2.99 -31.44 -15.96
CA GLN A 123 2.63 -30.54 -14.87
C GLN A 123 2.87 -29.11 -15.34
N ALA A 124 1.80 -28.42 -15.76
CA ALA A 124 1.85 -26.99 -15.96
C ALA A 124 2.12 -26.34 -14.59
N THR A 125 3.36 -25.95 -14.32
CA THR A 125 3.77 -25.33 -13.05
C THR A 125 3.26 -23.90 -12.93
N GLU A 126 2.80 -23.31 -14.03
CA GLU A 126 2.36 -21.94 -14.11
C GLU A 126 0.85 -21.84 -14.37
N VAL A 127 0.19 -20.93 -13.66
CA VAL A 127 -1.26 -20.69 -13.77
C VAL A 127 -1.50 -19.28 -14.28
N PRO A 128 -2.38 -19.11 -15.31
CA PRO A 128 -2.73 -17.79 -15.79
C PRO A 128 -3.35 -16.93 -14.68
N LYS A 129 -2.86 -15.72 -14.54
CA LYS A 129 -3.34 -14.69 -13.61
C LYS A 129 -3.50 -13.35 -14.34
N LEU A 130 -4.21 -12.44 -13.70
CA LEU A 130 -4.30 -11.06 -14.13
C LEU A 130 -3.69 -10.17 -13.04
N LYS A 131 -2.76 -9.33 -13.44
CA LYS A 131 -2.24 -8.25 -12.62
C LYS A 131 -3.11 -7.02 -12.89
N VAL A 132 -3.70 -6.46 -11.84
CA VAL A 132 -4.53 -5.26 -11.89
C VAL A 132 -3.81 -4.20 -11.07
N GLU A 133 -3.56 -3.04 -11.67
CA GLU A 133 -2.84 -1.93 -11.05
C GLU A 133 -3.75 -0.70 -11.01
N ILE A 134 -3.84 -0.10 -9.83
CA ILE A 134 -4.71 1.03 -9.52
C ILE A 134 -3.92 2.02 -8.68
N ALA A 135 -3.86 3.28 -9.12
CA ALA A 135 -3.34 4.38 -8.31
C ALA A 135 -4.52 5.14 -7.69
N VAL A 136 -4.47 5.37 -6.38
CA VAL A 136 -5.52 6.06 -5.62
C VAL A 136 -4.92 6.97 -4.55
N ALA A 137 -5.69 7.94 -4.07
CA ALA A 137 -5.33 8.70 -2.88
C ALA A 137 -5.23 7.78 -1.64
N SER A 138 -4.31 8.07 -0.73
CA SER A 138 -4.07 7.23 0.47
C SER A 138 -5.34 6.99 1.27
N GLY A 139 -6.20 7.99 1.41
CA GLY A 139 -7.48 7.86 2.11
C GLY A 139 -8.48 6.89 1.47
N GLN A 140 -8.32 6.57 0.18
CA GLN A 140 -9.17 5.62 -0.56
C GLN A 140 -8.62 4.18 -0.55
N ALA A 141 -7.37 3.99 -0.21
CA ALA A 141 -6.67 2.73 -0.40
C ALA A 141 -7.36 1.55 0.30
N GLU A 142 -7.76 1.72 1.56
CA GLU A 142 -8.38 0.63 2.34
C GLU A 142 -9.72 0.20 1.74
N ALA A 143 -10.57 1.14 1.35
CA ALA A 143 -11.85 0.84 0.70
C ALA A 143 -11.66 0.08 -0.62
N VAL A 144 -10.62 0.43 -1.39
CA VAL A 144 -10.28 -0.26 -2.64
C VAL A 144 -9.77 -1.68 -2.36
N ILE A 145 -8.93 -1.88 -1.35
CA ILE A 145 -8.42 -3.19 -0.92
C ILE A 145 -9.59 -4.11 -0.53
N GLU A 146 -10.49 -3.63 0.33
CA GLU A 146 -11.67 -4.39 0.75
C GLU A 146 -12.58 -4.76 -0.43
N ALA A 147 -12.80 -3.83 -1.37
CA ALA A 147 -13.60 -4.09 -2.55
C ALA A 147 -12.99 -5.18 -3.45
N ILE A 148 -11.67 -5.14 -3.65
CA ILE A 148 -10.95 -6.16 -4.41
C ILE A 148 -11.04 -7.52 -3.69
N GLN A 149 -10.78 -7.56 -2.38
CA GLN A 149 -10.86 -8.79 -1.58
C GLN A 149 -12.23 -9.44 -1.69
N LYS A 150 -13.30 -8.66 -1.54
CA LYS A 150 -14.69 -9.12 -1.62
C LYS A 150 -15.04 -9.64 -3.00
N ALA A 151 -14.62 -8.96 -4.07
CA ALA A 151 -14.93 -9.31 -5.45
C ALA A 151 -14.10 -10.50 -5.96
N ALA A 152 -12.81 -10.55 -5.65
CA ALA A 152 -11.89 -11.56 -6.14
C ALA A 152 -11.85 -12.82 -5.26
N GLY A 153 -12.12 -12.70 -3.96
CA GLY A 153 -12.04 -13.78 -3.00
C GLY A 153 -13.03 -14.91 -3.27
N SER A 154 -12.58 -16.14 -3.09
CA SER A 154 -13.39 -17.35 -3.10
C SER A 154 -13.13 -18.25 -1.90
N GLY A 155 -12.18 -17.87 -1.03
CA GLY A 155 -11.70 -18.66 0.11
C GLY A 155 -10.85 -19.85 -0.28
N LYS A 156 -10.47 -19.98 -1.55
CA LYS A 156 -9.69 -21.11 -2.06
C LYS A 156 -8.25 -20.70 -2.35
N ILE A 157 -7.33 -21.66 -2.25
CA ILE A 157 -5.94 -21.46 -2.66
C ILE A 157 -5.91 -20.97 -4.12
N GLY A 158 -5.12 -19.94 -4.38
CA GLY A 158 -4.96 -19.35 -5.70
C GLY A 158 -5.83 -18.12 -5.98
N ASP A 159 -6.56 -17.58 -5.00
CA ASP A 159 -7.30 -16.32 -5.15
C ASP A 159 -6.40 -15.14 -5.50
N GLY A 160 -5.14 -15.20 -5.06
CA GLY A 160 -4.15 -14.17 -5.39
C GLY A 160 -3.62 -13.41 -4.20
N LYS A 161 -3.08 -12.21 -4.45
CA LYS A 161 -2.53 -11.30 -3.44
C LYS A 161 -2.73 -9.86 -3.86
N ILE A 162 -2.79 -8.97 -2.89
CA ILE A 162 -2.77 -7.53 -3.08
C ILE A 162 -1.48 -7.00 -2.48
N PHE A 163 -0.80 -6.15 -3.23
CA PHE A 163 0.40 -5.43 -2.80
C PHE A 163 0.06 -3.94 -2.80
N VAL A 164 0.53 -3.23 -1.78
CA VAL A 164 0.33 -1.79 -1.64
C VAL A 164 1.69 -1.13 -1.49
N SER A 165 1.94 -0.11 -2.30
CA SER A 165 3.15 0.69 -2.22
C SER A 165 2.81 2.17 -2.25
N GLY A 166 3.62 2.99 -1.58
CA GLY A 166 3.51 4.44 -1.65
C GLY A 166 3.94 4.96 -3.03
N LEU A 167 3.24 5.97 -3.52
CA LEU A 167 3.64 6.74 -4.69
C LEU A 167 4.05 8.14 -4.22
N SER A 168 5.26 8.54 -4.56
CA SER A 168 5.76 9.89 -4.28
C SER A 168 5.29 10.93 -5.30
N ASP A 169 4.95 10.50 -6.53
CA ASP A 169 4.49 11.38 -7.60
C ASP A 169 3.69 10.59 -8.64
N VAL A 170 2.67 11.23 -9.21
CA VAL A 170 1.91 10.75 -10.38
C VAL A 170 1.77 11.91 -11.34
N VAL A 171 2.00 11.67 -12.63
CA VAL A 171 1.90 12.70 -13.66
C VAL A 171 0.97 12.23 -14.77
N ARG A 172 -0.06 13.00 -15.07
CA ARG A 172 -0.93 12.75 -16.22
C ARG A 172 -0.23 13.18 -17.52
N ILE A 173 0.07 12.24 -18.39
CA ILE A 173 0.84 12.49 -19.63
C ILE A 173 0.18 13.56 -20.49
N ARG A 174 -1.15 13.56 -20.63
CA ARG A 174 -1.88 14.48 -21.51
C ARG A 174 -1.83 15.94 -21.07
N THR A 175 -1.89 16.22 -19.76
CA THR A 175 -2.06 17.56 -19.21
C THR A 175 -0.87 18.04 -18.38
N GLY A 176 0.02 17.12 -17.93
CA GLY A 176 1.11 17.43 -17.03
C GLY A 176 0.65 17.66 -15.58
N GLU A 177 -0.62 17.44 -15.27
CA GLU A 177 -1.13 17.50 -13.88
C GLU A 177 -0.43 16.46 -13.02
N ARG A 178 -0.25 16.82 -11.75
CA ARG A 178 0.49 16.00 -10.78
C ARG A 178 -0.37 15.64 -9.58
N ASP A 179 0.12 14.66 -8.83
CA ASP A 179 -0.44 14.19 -7.57
C ASP A 179 -1.89 13.71 -7.71
N GLU A 180 -2.73 13.97 -6.72
CA GLU A 180 -4.13 13.54 -6.72
C GLU A 180 -4.91 14.02 -7.95
N LYS A 181 -4.60 15.23 -8.48
CA LYS A 181 -5.23 15.75 -9.71
C LYS A 181 -4.92 14.90 -10.95
N ALA A 182 -3.86 14.12 -10.91
CA ALA A 182 -3.50 13.22 -11.99
C ALA A 182 -4.25 11.88 -11.94
N LEU A 183 -4.96 11.58 -10.84
CA LEU A 183 -5.67 10.31 -10.63
C LEU A 183 -7.11 10.30 -11.21
N ASP A 184 -7.72 11.47 -11.40
CA ASP A 184 -9.11 11.64 -11.88
C ASP A 184 -9.29 11.34 -13.40
#